data_25a3619c8c5c54014fb79a392aee1e4f
#
_entry.id   25a3619c8c5c54014fb79a392aee1e4f
#
_cell.length_a   1.000
_cell.length_b   1.000
_cell.length_c   1.000
_cell.angle_alpha   90.00
_cell.angle_beta   90.00
_cell.angle_gamma   90.00
#
_symmetry.space_group_name_H-M   'P 1'
#
loop_
_entity.id
_entity.type
_entity.pdbx_description
1 polymer ?
#
loop_
_entity_poly.entity_id
_entity_poly.type
_entity_poly.pdbx_seq_one_letter_code
_entity_poly.pdbx_strand_id
1 'polypeptide(L)'
;MNKKKSNSKKAVMIGCGFVGSASVFALMQSGLFTEIALIDADKNKAEGEAMDISHGIPFASPMKIYAGDYDDVADAAIFKSIIPEITKRDFGGILLVVANPVDILTQVAIKLSGLPEERVIGSGTVLDSARLRSKLGQHLSVDSRSVHAFIVGEHGDSEVVAWSSANVSGVPLSDMCEMRGHYNHKENTKEIADAVKNSAYEIINKKHATYYGIAMSVKRICEVIMRDEKSILPVSHMIHGVYEIDDVVLS
;
A
#
# COMPACT_ATOMS: atom_id res chain seq x y z
N MET A 1 36.84 5.58 -7.92
CA MET A 1 35.40 5.59 -8.24
C MET A 1 34.67 6.13 -7.01
N ASN A 2 34.13 7.34 -7.09
CA ASN A 2 33.33 7.90 -5.99
C ASN A 2 32.03 7.11 -5.88
N LYS A 3 31.86 6.32 -4.81
CA LYS A 3 30.54 5.78 -4.45
C LYS A 3 29.60 6.98 -4.26
N LYS A 4 28.62 7.17 -5.16
CA LYS A 4 27.52 8.10 -4.94
C LYS A 4 26.91 7.72 -3.57
N LYS A 5 26.97 8.63 -2.61
CA LYS A 5 26.25 8.46 -1.33
C LYS A 5 24.79 8.22 -1.69
N SER A 6 24.24 7.06 -1.31
CA SER A 6 22.81 6.78 -1.51
C SER A 6 22.02 7.84 -0.72
N ASN A 7 21.13 8.55 -1.41
CA ASN A 7 20.22 9.48 -0.73
C ASN A 7 19.14 8.64 -0.03
N SER A 8 19.26 8.46 1.29
CA SER A 8 18.33 7.66 2.09
C SER A 8 16.89 8.18 2.11
N LYS A 9 16.65 9.38 1.54
CA LYS A 9 15.33 10.00 1.42
C LYS A 9 14.87 10.13 -0.03
N LYS A 10 15.29 9.22 -0.88
CA LYS A 10 14.84 9.13 -2.27
C LYS A 10 13.83 8.01 -2.44
N ALA A 11 12.73 8.29 -3.12
CA ALA A 11 11.79 7.30 -3.63
C ALA A 11 11.84 7.23 -5.15
N VAL A 12 11.50 6.08 -5.70
CA VAL A 12 11.30 5.87 -7.12
C VAL A 12 9.92 5.26 -7.31
N MET A 13 9.08 5.91 -8.12
CA MET A 13 7.78 5.39 -8.53
C MET A 13 7.90 4.81 -9.92
N ILE A 14 7.60 3.52 -10.06
CA ILE A 14 7.59 2.83 -11.34
C ILE A 14 6.15 2.54 -11.74
N GLY A 15 5.73 3.12 -12.85
CA GLY A 15 4.36 3.18 -13.32
C GLY A 15 3.66 4.47 -12.89
N CYS A 16 3.43 5.38 -13.84
CA CYS A 16 2.76 6.67 -13.64
C CYS A 16 1.28 6.62 -14.09
N GLY A 17 0.61 5.48 -13.81
CA GLY A 17 -0.84 5.38 -13.93
C GLY A 17 -1.55 6.10 -12.77
N PHE A 18 -2.89 6.02 -12.71
CA PHE A 18 -3.68 6.68 -11.68
C PHE A 18 -3.20 6.40 -10.24
N VAL A 19 -2.79 5.16 -9.95
CA VAL A 19 -2.27 4.77 -8.63
C VAL A 19 -0.90 5.39 -8.37
N GLY A 20 0.02 5.29 -9.32
CA GLY A 20 1.39 5.82 -9.19
C GLY A 20 1.39 7.33 -9.01
N SER A 21 0.71 8.07 -9.88
CA SER A 21 0.62 9.54 -9.81
C SER A 21 -0.06 10.01 -8.52
N ALA A 22 -1.17 9.38 -8.13
CA ALA A 22 -1.84 9.69 -6.87
C ALA A 22 -0.95 9.38 -5.65
N SER A 23 -0.15 8.31 -5.70
CA SER A 23 0.80 7.96 -4.64
C SER A 23 1.93 8.98 -4.53
N VAL A 24 2.52 9.40 -5.65
CA VAL A 24 3.57 10.46 -5.67
C VAL A 24 3.01 11.77 -5.12
N PHE A 25 1.79 12.16 -5.50
CA PHE A 25 1.14 13.36 -4.96
C PHE A 25 0.93 13.26 -3.43
N ALA A 26 0.48 12.12 -2.92
CA ALA A 26 0.33 11.90 -1.48
C ALA A 26 1.68 11.91 -0.74
N LEU A 27 2.73 11.32 -1.34
CA LEU A 27 4.09 11.32 -0.81
C LEU A 27 4.72 12.73 -0.82
N MET A 28 4.48 13.53 -1.85
CA MET A 28 4.91 14.93 -1.92
C MET A 28 4.39 15.73 -0.70
N GLN A 29 3.11 15.58 -0.39
CA GLN A 29 2.50 16.26 0.74
C GLN A 29 3.01 15.78 2.11
N SER A 30 3.58 14.58 2.19
CA SER A 30 4.05 13.98 3.45
C SER A 30 5.35 14.57 3.98
N GLY A 31 6.19 15.16 3.13
CA GLY A 31 7.52 15.64 3.47
C GLY A 31 8.52 14.53 3.86
N LEU A 32 8.22 13.26 3.57
CA LEU A 32 9.06 12.11 3.92
C LEU A 32 10.33 12.04 3.09
N PHE A 33 10.23 12.41 1.82
CA PHE A 33 11.30 12.29 0.84
C PHE A 33 11.82 13.67 0.44
N THR A 34 13.10 13.74 0.08
CA THR A 34 13.72 14.93 -0.52
C THR A 34 13.79 14.82 -2.04
N GLU A 35 13.57 13.61 -2.58
CA GLU A 35 13.66 13.33 -4.01
C GLU A 35 12.69 12.21 -4.37
N ILE A 36 11.89 12.40 -5.43
CA ILE A 36 11.05 11.35 -6.02
C ILE A 36 11.30 11.35 -7.53
N ALA A 37 11.73 10.21 -8.05
CA ALA A 37 11.84 9.96 -9.49
C ALA A 37 10.63 9.18 -9.98
N LEU A 38 10.05 9.58 -11.11
CA LEU A 38 8.95 8.89 -11.77
C LEU A 38 9.50 8.17 -13.01
N ILE A 39 9.15 6.91 -13.16
CA ILE A 39 9.50 6.09 -14.31
C ILE A 39 8.22 5.48 -14.88
N ASP A 40 8.04 5.59 -16.19
CA ASP A 40 6.96 4.92 -16.92
C ASP A 40 7.50 4.44 -18.28
N ALA A 41 6.85 3.44 -18.87
CA ALA A 41 7.13 3.00 -20.23
C ALA A 41 6.92 4.14 -21.23
N ASP A 42 5.89 4.97 -21.00
CA ASP A 42 5.68 6.22 -21.70
C ASP A 42 6.44 7.36 -20.98
N LYS A 43 7.61 7.70 -21.51
CA LYS A 43 8.47 8.77 -20.97
C LYS A 43 7.75 10.13 -20.93
N ASN A 44 6.97 10.45 -21.97
CA ASN A 44 6.22 11.72 -22.02
C ASN A 44 5.20 11.79 -20.88
N LYS A 45 4.56 10.66 -20.56
CA LYS A 45 3.65 10.58 -19.43
C LYS A 45 4.37 10.79 -18.11
N ALA A 46 5.51 10.13 -17.89
CA ALA A 46 6.31 10.34 -16.68
C ALA A 46 6.76 11.80 -16.52
N GLU A 47 7.17 12.45 -17.62
CA GLU A 47 7.54 13.86 -17.64
C GLU A 47 6.33 14.76 -17.31
N GLY A 48 5.18 14.53 -17.94
CA GLY A 48 3.95 15.28 -17.70
C GLY A 48 3.49 15.19 -16.24
N GLU A 49 3.44 13.97 -15.69
CA GLU A 49 3.07 13.76 -14.29
C GLU A 49 4.08 14.40 -13.32
N ALA A 50 5.38 14.28 -13.62
CA ALA A 50 6.42 14.92 -12.81
C ALA A 50 6.31 16.45 -12.84
N MET A 51 6.02 17.03 -13.99
CA MET A 51 5.81 18.49 -14.14
C MET A 51 4.57 18.93 -13.36
N ASP A 52 3.44 18.29 -13.56
CA ASP A 52 2.16 18.65 -12.90
C ASP A 52 2.27 18.57 -11.38
N ILE A 53 2.76 17.45 -10.86
CA ILE A 53 2.95 17.26 -9.41
C ILE A 53 3.96 18.27 -8.86
N SER A 54 5.06 18.58 -9.60
CA SER A 54 6.08 19.54 -9.14
C SER A 54 5.55 20.96 -8.98
N HIS A 55 4.52 21.35 -9.73
CA HIS A 55 3.85 22.64 -9.55
C HIS A 55 3.16 22.79 -8.18
N GLY A 56 2.92 21.68 -7.48
CA GLY A 56 2.44 21.68 -6.08
C GLY A 56 3.53 21.90 -5.02
N ILE A 57 4.82 21.78 -5.37
CA ILE A 57 5.93 21.92 -4.41
C ILE A 57 5.94 23.25 -3.65
N PRO A 58 5.59 24.40 -4.25
CA PRO A 58 5.51 25.66 -3.51
C PRO A 58 4.54 25.65 -2.31
N PHE A 59 3.62 24.69 -2.27
CA PHE A 59 2.63 24.53 -1.20
C PHE A 59 2.93 23.31 -0.30
N ALA A 60 4.08 22.65 -0.49
CA ALA A 60 4.49 21.45 0.22
C ALA A 60 5.91 21.59 0.79
N SER A 61 6.46 20.51 1.37
CA SER A 61 7.86 20.49 1.79
C SER A 61 8.80 20.52 0.59
N PRO A 62 9.94 21.25 0.67
CA PRO A 62 10.90 21.30 -0.43
C PRO A 62 11.40 19.91 -0.82
N MET A 63 11.26 19.58 -2.11
CA MET A 63 11.74 18.32 -2.69
C MET A 63 12.00 18.46 -4.19
N LYS A 64 12.67 17.45 -4.76
CA LYS A 64 12.88 17.33 -6.19
C LYS A 64 11.98 16.22 -6.73
N ILE A 65 11.17 16.55 -7.75
CA ILE A 65 10.33 15.58 -8.48
C ILE A 65 10.73 15.67 -9.95
N TYR A 66 11.01 14.55 -10.60
CA TYR A 66 11.43 14.51 -11.98
C TYR A 66 11.15 13.15 -12.63
N ALA A 67 11.07 13.13 -13.96
CA ALA A 67 11.04 11.88 -14.72
C ALA A 67 12.42 11.23 -14.72
N GLY A 68 12.50 9.96 -14.33
CA GLY A 68 13.72 9.15 -14.39
C GLY A 68 13.86 8.45 -15.73
N ASP A 69 15.08 7.99 -16.04
CA ASP A 69 15.34 7.13 -17.20
C ASP A 69 15.21 5.66 -16.79
N TYR A 70 14.43 4.94 -17.58
CA TYR A 70 14.30 3.49 -17.51
C TYR A 70 14.14 2.96 -18.94
N ASP A 71 15.14 2.23 -19.43
CA ASP A 71 15.05 1.63 -20.76
C ASP A 71 14.15 0.40 -20.72
N ASP A 72 12.96 0.56 -21.30
CA ASP A 72 11.95 -0.44 -21.65
C ASP A 72 11.14 -1.17 -20.57
N VAL A 73 9.81 -0.96 -20.58
CA VAL A 73 8.86 -1.78 -19.82
C VAL A 73 7.48 -1.88 -20.48
N ALA A 74 6.94 -3.10 -20.58
CA ALA A 74 5.51 -3.36 -20.77
C ALA A 74 5.08 -4.77 -20.33
N ASP A 75 3.98 -4.85 -19.53
CA ASP A 75 3.17 -6.03 -19.24
C ASP A 75 3.63 -6.96 -18.07
N ALA A 76 2.97 -8.13 -17.79
CA ALA A 76 3.34 -9.08 -16.72
C ALA A 76 4.76 -9.63 -16.90
N ALA A 77 5.34 -9.48 -18.09
CA ALA A 77 6.76 -9.40 -18.35
C ALA A 77 7.46 -8.27 -17.58
N ILE A 78 6.74 -7.27 -17.08
CA ILE A 78 7.25 -6.07 -16.39
C ILE A 78 8.06 -6.45 -15.16
N PHE A 79 7.52 -7.27 -14.25
CA PHE A 79 8.27 -7.66 -13.05
C PHE A 79 9.54 -8.43 -13.39
N LYS A 80 9.52 -9.28 -14.44
CA LYS A 80 10.72 -9.99 -14.91
C LYS A 80 11.74 -9.08 -15.56
N SER A 81 11.35 -7.91 -16.06
CA SER A 81 12.26 -6.93 -16.64
C SER A 81 12.67 -5.85 -15.64
N ILE A 82 11.76 -5.36 -14.80
CA ILE A 82 12.01 -4.29 -13.83
C ILE A 82 12.90 -4.76 -12.68
N ILE A 83 12.53 -5.85 -12.02
CA ILE A 83 13.20 -6.27 -10.78
C ILE A 83 14.69 -6.52 -11.01
N PRO A 84 15.14 -7.27 -12.05
CA PRO A 84 16.57 -7.44 -12.34
C PRO A 84 17.26 -6.11 -12.66
N GLU A 85 16.59 -5.16 -13.31
CA GLU A 85 17.19 -3.86 -13.63
C GLU A 85 17.42 -3.00 -12.37
N ILE A 86 16.56 -3.13 -11.36
CA ILE A 86 16.76 -2.50 -10.06
C ILE A 86 17.97 -3.13 -9.35
N THR A 87 18.01 -4.46 -9.28
CA THR A 87 19.02 -5.19 -8.47
C THR A 87 20.41 -5.17 -9.08
N LYS A 88 20.55 -5.12 -10.40
CA LYS A 88 21.84 -4.90 -11.10
C LYS A 88 22.57 -3.61 -10.71
N ARG A 89 21.89 -2.67 -10.07
CA ARG A 89 22.40 -1.35 -9.69
C ARG A 89 22.77 -1.23 -8.22
N ASP A 90 23.12 -2.34 -7.55
CA ASP A 90 23.43 -2.38 -6.10
C ASP A 90 22.31 -1.75 -5.25
N PHE A 91 21.05 -2.04 -5.59
CA PHE A 91 19.90 -1.52 -4.85
C PHE A 91 19.86 -2.09 -3.43
N GLY A 92 20.05 -1.23 -2.45
CA GLY A 92 20.00 -1.57 -1.01
C GLY A 92 18.74 -1.06 -0.29
N GLY A 93 17.70 -0.66 -1.03
CA GLY A 93 16.45 -0.13 -0.49
C GLY A 93 15.40 -1.20 -0.19
N ILE A 94 14.16 -0.76 -0.10
CA ILE A 94 12.97 -1.60 0.08
C ILE A 94 12.15 -1.56 -1.19
N LEU A 95 11.68 -2.71 -1.66
CA LEU A 95 10.70 -2.82 -2.73
C LEU A 95 9.30 -2.87 -2.13
N LEU A 96 8.46 -1.92 -2.50
CA LEU A 96 7.03 -1.90 -2.16
C LEU A 96 6.21 -2.19 -3.41
N VAL A 97 5.60 -3.35 -3.45
CA VAL A 97 4.72 -3.80 -4.55
C VAL A 97 3.30 -3.31 -4.29
N VAL A 98 2.69 -2.67 -5.29
CA VAL A 98 1.34 -2.10 -5.21
C VAL A 98 0.44 -2.59 -6.36
N ALA A 99 1.01 -3.19 -7.38
CA ALA A 99 0.29 -3.74 -8.52
C ALA A 99 -0.44 -5.03 -8.15
N ASN A 100 -1.64 -5.23 -8.72
CA ASN A 100 -2.41 -6.47 -8.53
C ASN A 100 -2.07 -7.53 -9.60
N PRO A 101 -2.13 -8.81 -9.22
CA PRO A 101 -2.42 -9.37 -7.89
C PRO A 101 -1.24 -9.21 -6.92
N VAL A 102 -1.43 -8.42 -5.87
CA VAL A 102 -0.31 -7.90 -5.05
C VAL A 102 0.51 -9.00 -4.36
N ASP A 103 -0.14 -10.01 -3.79
CA ASP A 103 0.55 -11.07 -3.05
C ASP A 103 1.41 -11.93 -3.99
N ILE A 104 0.84 -12.32 -5.14
CA ILE A 104 1.56 -13.07 -6.18
C ILE A 104 2.73 -12.25 -6.73
N LEU A 105 2.52 -10.98 -7.03
CA LEU A 105 3.57 -10.10 -7.58
C LEU A 105 4.64 -9.81 -6.54
N THR A 106 4.31 -9.74 -5.25
CA THR A 106 5.28 -9.64 -4.17
C THR A 106 6.15 -10.89 -4.08
N GLN A 107 5.53 -12.09 -4.18
CA GLN A 107 6.28 -13.35 -4.21
C GLN A 107 7.21 -13.43 -5.43
N VAL A 108 6.75 -12.99 -6.60
CA VAL A 108 7.58 -12.89 -7.81
C VAL A 108 8.74 -11.92 -7.59
N ALA A 109 8.48 -10.75 -6.98
CA ALA A 109 9.50 -9.77 -6.68
C ALA A 109 10.57 -10.31 -5.71
N ILE A 110 10.17 -11.02 -4.65
CA ILE A 110 11.10 -11.70 -3.73
C ILE A 110 12.01 -12.65 -4.51
N LYS A 111 11.45 -13.55 -5.32
CA LYS A 111 12.20 -14.55 -6.08
C LYS A 111 13.13 -13.96 -7.15
N LEU A 112 12.74 -12.85 -7.76
CA LEU A 112 13.52 -12.23 -8.84
C LEU A 112 14.57 -11.24 -8.33
N SER A 113 14.34 -10.61 -7.19
CA SER A 113 15.23 -9.55 -6.69
C SER A 113 16.52 -10.07 -6.10
N GLY A 114 16.48 -11.26 -5.48
CA GLY A 114 17.59 -11.75 -4.65
C GLY A 114 17.87 -10.88 -3.42
N LEU A 115 16.97 -9.93 -3.11
CA LEU A 115 17.05 -9.15 -1.87
C LEU A 115 16.62 -10.01 -0.69
N PRO A 116 17.06 -9.67 0.54
CA PRO A 116 16.46 -10.23 1.74
C PRO A 116 14.95 -10.05 1.74
N GLU A 117 14.20 -11.08 2.13
CA GLU A 117 12.73 -11.09 2.04
C GLU A 117 12.09 -9.94 2.79
N GLU A 118 12.66 -9.54 3.93
CA GLU A 118 12.19 -8.40 4.73
C GLU A 118 12.33 -7.04 4.03
N ARG A 119 12.98 -7.01 2.87
CA ARG A 119 13.08 -5.81 2.01
C ARG A 119 12.14 -5.80 0.83
N VAL A 120 11.30 -6.82 0.71
CA VAL A 120 10.30 -6.91 -0.36
C VAL A 120 8.93 -7.12 0.26
N ILE A 121 8.10 -6.11 0.21
CA ILE A 121 6.77 -6.11 0.80
C ILE A 121 5.73 -5.70 -0.22
N GLY A 122 4.51 -6.21 -0.08
CA GLY A 122 3.35 -5.75 -0.84
C GLY A 122 2.49 -4.81 -0.01
N SER A 123 1.65 -4.01 -0.66
CA SER A 123 0.68 -3.16 0.03
C SER A 123 -0.37 -3.96 0.81
N GLY A 124 -0.56 -5.23 0.47
CA GLY A 124 -1.42 -6.18 1.15
C GLY A 124 -2.83 -5.67 1.39
N THR A 125 -3.37 -5.98 2.53
CA THR A 125 -4.71 -5.59 2.97
C THR A 125 -4.75 -4.30 3.81
N VAL A 126 -3.72 -3.44 3.70
CA VAL A 126 -3.68 -2.14 4.40
C VAL A 126 -4.86 -1.26 4.00
N LEU A 127 -5.22 -1.21 2.71
CA LEU A 127 -6.38 -0.46 2.25
C LEU A 127 -7.69 -1.07 2.72
N ASP A 128 -7.82 -2.39 2.68
CA ASP A 128 -9.04 -3.10 3.08
C ASP A 128 -9.29 -2.95 4.59
N SER A 129 -8.22 -3.02 5.39
CA SER A 129 -8.26 -2.69 6.82
C SER A 129 -8.65 -1.23 7.08
N ALA A 130 -8.21 -0.28 6.26
CA ALA A 130 -8.64 1.11 6.37
C ALA A 130 -10.12 1.29 6.02
N ARG A 131 -10.63 0.58 5.00
CA ARG A 131 -12.05 0.53 4.66
C ARG A 131 -12.89 -0.05 5.80
N LEU A 132 -12.42 -1.17 6.38
CA LEU A 132 -13.06 -1.81 7.54
C LEU A 132 -13.18 -0.83 8.71
N ARG A 133 -12.07 -0.19 9.08
CA ARG A 133 -12.05 0.81 10.16
C ARG A 133 -12.98 1.99 9.89
N SER A 134 -13.06 2.45 8.64
CA SER A 134 -13.99 3.51 8.23
C SER A 134 -15.45 3.08 8.38
N LYS A 135 -15.80 1.86 7.93
CA LYS A 135 -17.16 1.32 8.04
C LYS A 135 -17.57 1.09 9.51
N LEU A 136 -16.68 0.54 10.32
CA LEU A 136 -16.91 0.37 11.76
C LEU A 136 -17.05 1.72 12.46
N GLY A 137 -16.22 2.70 12.13
CA GLY A 137 -16.33 4.05 12.67
C GLY A 137 -17.69 4.70 12.37
N GLN A 138 -18.17 4.54 11.13
CA GLN A 138 -19.51 5.00 10.72
C GLN A 138 -20.62 4.26 11.49
N HIS A 139 -20.56 2.93 11.55
CA HIS A 139 -21.54 2.09 12.25
C HIS A 139 -21.67 2.46 13.72
N LEU A 140 -20.55 2.67 14.39
CA LEU A 140 -20.49 2.97 15.83
C LEU A 140 -20.56 4.47 16.15
N SER A 141 -20.58 5.34 15.14
CA SER A 141 -20.50 6.80 15.31
C SER A 141 -19.27 7.23 16.14
N VAL A 142 -18.10 6.67 15.80
CA VAL A 142 -16.80 7.01 16.40
C VAL A 142 -15.78 7.37 15.31
N ASP A 143 -14.71 8.06 15.70
CA ASP A 143 -13.59 8.33 14.78
C ASP A 143 -12.94 7.00 14.36
N SER A 144 -12.80 6.77 13.06
CA SER A 144 -12.18 5.56 12.50
C SER A 144 -10.72 5.35 12.95
N ARG A 145 -10.04 6.42 13.40
CA ARG A 145 -8.70 6.33 13.99
C ARG A 145 -8.68 5.65 15.36
N SER A 146 -9.80 5.63 16.07
CA SER A 146 -9.97 4.92 17.34
C SER A 146 -10.33 3.45 17.16
N VAL A 147 -10.60 3.01 15.92
CA VAL A 147 -10.94 1.62 15.62
C VAL A 147 -9.66 0.86 15.28
N HIS A 148 -9.42 -0.24 15.98
CA HIS A 148 -8.35 -1.19 15.71
C HIS A 148 -8.96 -2.47 15.18
N ALA A 149 -8.86 -2.68 13.88
CA ALA A 149 -9.37 -3.85 13.18
C ALA A 149 -8.52 -4.09 11.94
N PHE A 150 -8.29 -5.36 11.62
CA PHE A 150 -7.47 -5.79 10.50
C PHE A 150 -8.23 -6.75 9.59
N ILE A 151 -7.93 -6.66 8.31
CA ILE A 151 -8.19 -7.69 7.32
C ILE A 151 -6.84 -8.32 7.03
N VAL A 152 -6.81 -9.65 6.96
CA VAL A 152 -5.60 -10.46 6.79
C VAL A 152 -5.81 -11.52 5.72
N GLY A 153 -4.74 -12.17 5.30
CA GLY A 153 -4.77 -13.21 4.28
C GLY A 153 -4.38 -12.68 2.89
N GLU A 154 -4.94 -13.25 1.84
CA GLU A 154 -4.72 -12.80 0.47
C GLU A 154 -5.58 -11.56 0.18
N HIS A 155 -4.99 -10.51 -0.40
CA HIS A 155 -5.76 -9.35 -0.84
C HIS A 155 -6.72 -9.71 -1.97
N GLY A 156 -8.01 -9.59 -1.73
CA GLY A 156 -9.07 -9.88 -2.69
C GLY A 156 -10.23 -10.66 -2.07
N ASP A 157 -10.82 -11.55 -2.87
CA ASP A 157 -12.07 -12.23 -2.49
C ASP A 157 -11.92 -13.25 -1.36
N SER A 158 -10.70 -13.69 -1.05
CA SER A 158 -10.37 -14.64 0.03
C SER A 158 -9.91 -13.96 1.33
N GLU A 159 -9.89 -12.63 1.38
CA GLU A 159 -9.51 -11.87 2.59
C GLU A 159 -10.41 -12.18 3.79
N VAL A 160 -9.84 -12.16 4.98
CA VAL A 160 -10.51 -12.50 6.24
C VAL A 160 -10.41 -11.37 7.24
N VAL A 161 -11.55 -11.00 7.83
CA VAL A 161 -11.56 -10.01 8.92
C VAL A 161 -11.19 -10.68 10.25
N ALA A 162 -10.18 -10.14 10.93
CA ALA A 162 -9.73 -10.60 12.25
C ALA A 162 -10.64 -10.06 13.37
N TRP A 163 -11.89 -10.52 13.41
CA TRP A 163 -12.91 -10.04 14.35
C TRP A 163 -12.54 -10.20 15.82
N SER A 164 -11.84 -11.29 16.15
CA SER A 164 -11.46 -11.60 17.55
C SER A 164 -10.52 -10.58 18.17
N SER A 165 -9.76 -9.85 17.35
CA SER A 165 -8.84 -8.79 17.77
C SER A 165 -9.41 -7.38 17.60
N ALA A 166 -10.59 -7.25 16.98
CA ALA A 166 -11.20 -5.96 16.71
C ALA A 166 -11.65 -5.26 17.98
N ASN A 167 -11.26 -4.00 18.12
CA ASN A 167 -11.62 -3.20 19.30
C ASN A 167 -11.70 -1.70 18.96
N VAL A 168 -12.30 -0.92 19.85
CA VAL A 168 -12.35 0.55 19.77
C VAL A 168 -11.70 1.11 21.03
N SER A 169 -10.53 1.70 20.87
CA SER A 169 -9.74 2.25 21.99
C SER A 169 -9.55 1.25 23.16
N GLY A 170 -9.34 -0.03 22.83
CA GLY A 170 -9.13 -1.11 23.79
C GLY A 170 -10.41 -1.81 24.29
N VAL A 171 -11.59 -1.29 23.96
CA VAL A 171 -12.87 -1.96 24.27
C VAL A 171 -13.16 -2.97 23.15
N PRO A 172 -13.41 -4.26 23.45
CA PRO A 172 -13.78 -5.25 22.44
C PRO A 172 -14.92 -4.77 21.55
N LEU A 173 -14.89 -5.12 20.27
CA LEU A 173 -15.88 -4.64 19.31
C LEU A 173 -17.31 -5.01 19.72
N SER A 174 -17.53 -6.25 20.22
CA SER A 174 -18.84 -6.69 20.72
C SER A 174 -19.40 -5.77 21.77
N ASP A 175 -18.59 -5.49 22.80
CA ASP A 175 -18.99 -4.68 23.94
C ASP A 175 -19.28 -3.23 23.51
N MET A 176 -18.45 -2.69 22.60
CA MET A 176 -18.68 -1.37 22.03
C MET A 176 -19.98 -1.31 21.21
N CYS A 177 -20.28 -2.36 20.44
CA CYS A 177 -21.54 -2.46 19.72
C CYS A 177 -22.73 -2.43 20.68
N GLU A 178 -22.72 -3.22 21.76
CA GLU A 178 -23.79 -3.23 22.76
C GLU A 178 -23.95 -1.88 23.44
N MET A 179 -22.86 -1.23 23.84
CA MET A 179 -22.86 0.12 24.42
C MET A 179 -23.49 1.16 23.48
N ARG A 180 -23.45 0.92 22.17
CA ARG A 180 -24.04 1.77 21.13
C ARG A 180 -25.44 1.32 20.68
N GLY A 181 -26.02 0.27 21.30
CA GLY A 181 -27.35 -0.24 21.00
C GLY A 181 -27.41 -1.17 19.77
N HIS A 182 -26.26 -1.70 19.34
CA HIS A 182 -26.15 -2.64 18.23
C HIS A 182 -26.01 -4.07 18.76
N TYR A 183 -27.10 -4.80 18.87
CA TYR A 183 -27.13 -6.14 19.49
C TYR A 183 -27.02 -7.30 18.47
N ASN A 184 -27.22 -7.04 17.17
CA ASN A 184 -27.18 -8.06 16.11
C ASN A 184 -25.75 -8.24 15.58
N HIS A 185 -24.80 -8.60 16.45
CA HIS A 185 -23.37 -8.63 16.11
C HIS A 185 -23.03 -9.44 14.86
N LYS A 186 -23.61 -10.67 14.76
CA LYS A 186 -23.30 -11.59 13.67
C LYS A 186 -23.77 -11.07 12.30
N GLU A 187 -24.93 -10.43 12.28
CA GLU A 187 -25.49 -9.84 11.06
C GLU A 187 -24.73 -8.56 10.67
N ASN A 188 -24.54 -7.66 11.63
CA ASN A 188 -23.82 -6.40 11.42
C ASN A 188 -22.37 -6.62 10.95
N THR A 189 -21.65 -7.57 11.56
CA THR A 189 -20.26 -7.87 11.15
C THR A 189 -20.18 -8.47 9.75
N LYS A 190 -21.16 -9.32 9.38
CA LYS A 190 -21.26 -9.86 8.01
C LYS A 190 -21.54 -8.74 7.00
N GLU A 191 -22.53 -7.90 7.26
CA GLU A 191 -22.85 -6.77 6.35
C GLU A 191 -21.67 -5.82 6.16
N ILE A 192 -20.93 -5.52 7.24
CA ILE A 192 -19.74 -4.67 7.18
C ILE A 192 -18.64 -5.33 6.37
N ALA A 193 -18.36 -6.63 6.58
CA ALA A 193 -17.36 -7.37 5.81
C ALA A 193 -17.71 -7.38 4.31
N ASP A 194 -18.96 -7.71 3.98
CA ASP A 194 -19.46 -7.72 2.60
C ASP A 194 -19.36 -6.32 1.97
N ALA A 195 -19.67 -5.27 2.71
CA ALA A 195 -19.56 -3.89 2.23
C ALA A 195 -18.11 -3.45 2.01
N VAL A 196 -17.15 -3.93 2.79
CA VAL A 196 -15.71 -3.69 2.58
C VAL A 196 -15.25 -4.38 1.30
N LYS A 197 -15.50 -5.67 1.18
CA LYS A 197 -15.15 -6.49 0.02
C LYS A 197 -15.70 -5.90 -1.28
N ASN A 198 -16.94 -5.45 -1.29
CA ASN A 198 -17.59 -4.87 -2.47
C ASN A 198 -17.20 -3.41 -2.74
N SER A 199 -16.52 -2.73 -1.82
CA SER A 199 -16.19 -1.30 -1.96
C SER A 199 -15.37 -0.98 -3.21
N ALA A 200 -14.40 -1.84 -3.56
CA ALA A 200 -13.58 -1.64 -4.76
C ALA A 200 -14.42 -1.73 -6.04
N TYR A 201 -15.28 -2.75 -6.14
CA TYR A 201 -16.17 -2.94 -7.28
C TYR A 201 -17.14 -1.78 -7.45
N GLU A 202 -17.72 -1.30 -6.35
CA GLU A 202 -18.63 -0.14 -6.39
C GLU A 202 -17.93 1.14 -6.88
N ILE A 203 -16.71 1.40 -6.40
CA ILE A 203 -15.91 2.56 -6.84
C ILE A 203 -15.56 2.43 -8.33
N ILE A 204 -15.10 1.26 -8.77
CA ILE A 204 -14.73 1.00 -10.16
C ILE A 204 -15.93 1.16 -11.08
N ASN A 205 -17.09 0.65 -10.69
CA ASN A 205 -18.33 0.82 -11.47
C ASN A 205 -18.74 2.29 -11.62
N LYS A 206 -18.48 3.14 -10.60
CA LYS A 206 -18.86 4.56 -10.62
C LYS A 206 -17.85 5.49 -11.29
N LYS A 207 -16.55 5.20 -11.17
CA LYS A 207 -15.49 6.10 -11.67
C LYS A 207 -14.37 5.41 -12.45
N HIS A 208 -14.57 4.14 -12.82
CA HIS A 208 -13.71 3.29 -13.66
C HIS A 208 -12.34 2.93 -13.07
N ALA A 209 -11.96 3.47 -11.92
CA ALA A 209 -10.72 3.13 -11.22
C ALA A 209 -10.78 3.51 -9.73
N THR A 210 -9.97 2.83 -8.90
CA THR A 210 -9.72 3.21 -7.50
C THR A 210 -8.25 3.56 -7.35
N TYR A 211 -7.92 4.70 -6.74
CA TYR A 211 -6.53 5.16 -6.61
C TYR A 211 -6.25 6.05 -5.40
N TYR A 212 -7.19 6.82 -4.88
CA TYR A 212 -6.91 7.70 -3.73
C TYR A 212 -6.67 6.93 -2.43
N GLY A 213 -7.48 5.90 -2.17
CA GLY A 213 -7.33 5.07 -0.98
C GLY A 213 -5.99 4.34 -0.95
N ILE A 214 -5.61 3.71 -2.05
CA ILE A 214 -4.33 3.02 -2.15
C ILE A 214 -3.14 3.99 -2.09
N ALA A 215 -3.26 5.20 -2.65
CA ALA A 215 -2.23 6.24 -2.52
C ALA A 215 -1.97 6.62 -1.05
N MET A 216 -3.02 6.72 -0.23
CA MET A 216 -2.90 6.97 1.21
C MET A 216 -2.33 5.76 1.96
N SER A 217 -2.62 4.54 1.52
CA SER A 217 -2.01 3.32 2.09
C SER A 217 -0.50 3.27 1.80
N VAL A 218 -0.09 3.54 0.56
CA VAL A 218 1.33 3.67 0.17
C VAL A 218 2.03 4.73 1.01
N LYS A 219 1.41 5.91 1.15
CA LYS A 219 1.93 6.98 2.02
C LYS A 219 2.14 6.47 3.45
N ARG A 220 1.14 5.79 4.03
CA ARG A 220 1.22 5.28 5.41
C ARG A 220 2.32 4.22 5.57
N ILE A 221 2.45 3.29 4.63
CA ILE A 221 3.53 2.29 4.65
C ILE A 221 4.90 2.99 4.59
N CYS A 222 5.07 3.95 3.68
CA CYS A 222 6.30 4.73 3.58
C CYS A 222 6.59 5.54 4.87
N GLU A 223 5.58 6.09 5.54
CA GLU A 223 5.75 6.77 6.82
C GLU A 223 6.32 5.85 7.89
N VAL A 224 5.76 4.65 8.02
CA VAL A 224 6.24 3.64 8.99
C VAL A 224 7.69 3.27 8.72
N ILE A 225 8.04 3.03 7.45
CA ILE A 225 9.41 2.69 7.05
C ILE A 225 10.38 3.85 7.31
N MET A 226 10.06 5.05 6.81
CA MET A 226 10.98 6.19 6.85
C MET A 226 11.19 6.77 8.24
N ARG A 227 10.22 6.59 9.14
CA ARG A 227 10.30 7.04 10.53
C ARG A 227 10.72 5.93 11.50
N ASP A 228 10.98 4.72 11.00
CA ASP A 228 11.24 3.52 11.83
C ASP A 228 10.17 3.35 12.92
N GLU A 229 8.91 3.60 12.58
CA GLU A 229 7.80 3.40 13.50
C GLU A 229 7.65 1.90 13.77
N LYS A 230 7.45 1.51 15.01
CA LYS A 230 7.16 0.10 15.36
C LYS A 230 5.66 -0.20 15.23
N SER A 231 5.05 0.29 14.15
CA SER A 231 3.64 0.09 13.83
C SER A 231 3.41 -1.27 13.18
N ILE A 232 2.27 -1.88 13.48
CA ILE A 232 1.81 -3.12 12.84
C ILE A 232 0.88 -2.73 11.68
N LEU A 233 1.19 -3.23 10.49
CA LEU A 233 0.38 -3.07 9.28
C LEU A 233 0.21 -4.42 8.59
N PRO A 234 -0.97 -4.74 8.05
CA PRO A 234 -1.20 -5.97 7.28
C PRO A 234 -0.66 -5.82 5.86
N VAL A 235 0.66 -5.84 5.73
CA VAL A 235 1.40 -5.82 4.46
C VAL A 235 1.63 -7.23 3.97
N SER A 236 1.69 -7.44 2.66
CA SER A 236 2.04 -8.76 2.11
C SER A 236 3.51 -9.06 2.38
N HIS A 237 3.77 -10.21 2.96
CA HIS A 237 5.11 -10.71 3.28
C HIS A 237 5.18 -12.24 3.16
N MET A 238 6.37 -12.79 2.97
CA MET A 238 6.57 -14.24 2.91
C MET A 238 6.24 -14.87 4.27
N ILE A 239 5.44 -15.92 4.26
CA ILE A 239 5.06 -16.71 5.44
C ILE A 239 5.85 -18.00 5.46
N HIS A 240 6.44 -18.32 6.60
CA HIS A 240 7.19 -19.55 6.84
C HIS A 240 6.66 -20.27 8.08
N GLY A 241 6.08 -21.44 7.88
CA GLY A 241 5.67 -22.34 8.96
C GLY A 241 4.63 -21.82 9.94
N VAL A 242 3.79 -20.83 9.54
CA VAL A 242 2.73 -20.27 10.37
C VAL A 242 1.39 -20.82 9.89
N TYR A 243 0.57 -21.32 10.81
CA TYR A 243 -0.73 -21.95 10.50
C TYR A 243 -0.66 -23.09 9.47
N GLU A 244 0.44 -23.89 9.50
CA GLU A 244 0.71 -24.97 8.53
C GLU A 244 0.84 -24.47 7.08
N ILE A 245 1.08 -23.17 6.91
CA ILE A 245 1.30 -22.52 5.60
C ILE A 245 2.80 -22.22 5.49
N ASP A 246 3.37 -22.52 4.33
CA ASP A 246 4.78 -22.28 4.06
C ASP A 246 4.99 -21.77 2.62
N ASP A 247 6.04 -20.96 2.44
CA ASP A 247 6.47 -20.44 1.14
C ASP A 247 5.39 -19.71 0.32
N VAL A 248 4.49 -18.99 0.99
CA VAL A 248 3.46 -18.15 0.37
C VAL A 248 3.49 -16.71 0.90
N VAL A 249 3.14 -15.76 0.06
CA VAL A 249 3.02 -14.35 0.46
C VAL A 249 1.57 -14.05 0.84
N LEU A 250 1.36 -13.60 2.06
CA LEU A 250 0.07 -13.15 2.61
C LEU A 250 0.24 -11.90 3.47
N SER A 251 -0.88 -11.27 3.83
CA SER A 251 -0.96 -10.09 4.70
C SER A 251 -1.43 -10.43 6.10
#